data_f449e3863944c9456c9a363e79bcff46
#
_entry.id   f449e3863944c9456c9a363e79bcff46
#
_cell.length_a   1.000
_cell.length_b   1.000
_cell.length_c   1.000
_cell.angle_alpha   90.00
_cell.angle_beta   90.00
_cell.angle_gamma   90.00
#
_symmetry.space_group_name_H-M   'P 1'
#
loop_
_entity.id
_entity.type
_entity.pdbx_description
1 polymer ?
#
loop_
_entity_poly.entity_id
_entity_poly.type
_entity_poly.pdbx_seq_one_letter_code
_entity_poly.pdbx_strand_id
1 'polypeptide(L)'
;ISIATDDAMTNIVPVHFTYVTANFGSGKPNDTYTTLNNIVNGTFGTYMKDGADKAVKLRVDSAIGLNEFFTDRNGKEELVSAKRNEGGFVHKVDAIDEDEKVRNTFKVDMLINCVTRIDADEEKNLPEKVVVKGAIFDFRKSLLPIEFSATNPNAMNYFEGLGATQKEPVFTCVWGRQVSEVIVRQIRTESAFGEDEVREVKNTRRDFVITGAAKEPYVWDDESSITVAELNEAIQKREVDLA
;
A
#
# COMPACT_ATOMS: atom_id res chain seq x y z
N ILE A 1 10.93 -8.31 4.15
CA ILE A 1 10.20 -9.09 5.17
C ILE A 1 8.71 -9.06 4.89
N SER A 2 7.98 -10.08 5.37
CA SER A 2 6.51 -10.13 5.31
C SER A 2 5.97 -10.19 6.74
N ILE A 3 5.00 -9.37 7.05
CA ILE A 3 4.49 -9.16 8.40
C ILE A 3 3.01 -9.51 8.43
N ALA A 4 2.60 -10.40 9.34
CA ALA A 4 1.21 -10.64 9.64
C ALA A 4 0.70 -9.52 10.55
N THR A 5 -0.45 -8.95 10.22
CA THR A 5 -1.04 -7.81 10.92
C THR A 5 -2.37 -8.14 11.61
N ASP A 6 -2.81 -9.38 11.46
CA ASP A 6 -3.98 -9.96 12.13
C ASP A 6 -3.59 -11.23 12.90
N ASP A 7 -4.39 -11.62 13.88
CA ASP A 7 -4.12 -12.80 14.71
C ASP A 7 -4.32 -14.10 13.93
N ALA A 8 -5.16 -14.08 12.89
CA ALA A 8 -5.37 -15.21 11.99
C ALA A 8 -4.22 -15.42 10.98
N MET A 9 -3.22 -14.52 10.94
CA MET A 9 -2.10 -14.54 9.99
C MET A 9 -2.53 -14.57 8.52
N THR A 10 -3.63 -13.93 8.19
CA THR A 10 -4.18 -13.88 6.83
C THR A 10 -3.86 -12.58 6.12
N ASN A 11 -3.76 -11.47 6.86
CA ASN A 11 -3.39 -10.16 6.33
C ASN A 11 -1.86 -9.99 6.37
N ILE A 12 -1.19 -10.41 5.30
CA ILE A 12 0.27 -10.40 5.19
C ILE A 12 0.73 -9.19 4.39
N VAL A 13 1.48 -8.31 5.03
CA VAL A 13 2.03 -7.07 4.46
C VAL A 13 3.50 -7.24 4.17
N PRO A 14 3.92 -7.23 2.89
CA PRO A 14 5.34 -7.20 2.53
C PRO A 14 5.91 -5.79 2.70
N VAL A 15 7.12 -5.72 3.25
CA VAL A 15 7.93 -4.49 3.30
C VAL A 15 9.31 -4.77 2.70
N HIS A 16 9.73 -3.92 1.76
CA HIS A 16 10.95 -4.08 1.00
C HIS A 16 12.06 -3.20 1.55
N PHE A 17 13.21 -3.80 1.81
CA PHE A 17 14.43 -3.12 2.21
C PHE A 17 15.50 -3.39 1.16
N THR A 18 15.90 -2.37 0.40
CA THR A 18 16.88 -2.54 -0.67
C THR A 18 18.29 -2.60 -0.11
N TYR A 19 18.62 -1.67 0.79
CA TYR A 19 19.95 -1.60 1.40
C TYR A 19 19.86 -0.99 2.79
N VAL A 20 20.36 -1.71 3.79
CA VAL A 20 20.40 -1.23 5.18
C VAL A 20 21.82 -1.40 5.70
N THR A 21 22.44 -0.30 6.13
CA THR A 21 23.80 -0.31 6.69
C THR A 21 23.79 -0.66 8.17
N ALA A 22 24.87 -1.29 8.65
CA ALA A 22 25.03 -1.63 10.06
C ALA A 22 25.10 -0.39 10.96
N ASN A 23 25.60 0.73 10.43
CA ASN A 23 25.68 2.01 11.12
C ASN A 23 25.06 3.10 10.26
N PHE A 24 24.46 4.10 10.89
CA PHE A 24 24.10 5.36 10.23
C PHE A 24 25.34 6.12 9.77
N GLY A 25 25.19 7.10 8.86
CA GLY A 25 26.28 7.99 8.44
C GLY A 25 26.93 8.78 9.59
N SER A 26 26.24 8.91 10.73
CA SER A 26 26.78 9.47 11.97
C SER A 26 27.68 8.51 12.78
N GLY A 27 27.85 7.26 12.30
CA GLY A 27 28.59 6.21 13.00
C GLY A 27 27.81 5.47 14.10
N LYS A 28 26.58 5.89 14.40
CA LYS A 28 25.74 5.21 15.40
C LYS A 28 25.20 3.88 14.84
N PRO A 29 25.06 2.82 15.69
CA PRO A 29 24.45 1.56 15.28
C PRO A 29 23.05 1.77 14.73
N ASN A 30 22.70 0.95 13.73
CA ASN A 30 21.38 0.95 13.09
C ASN A 30 20.58 -0.25 13.59
N ASP A 31 19.62 -0.01 14.46
CA ASP A 31 18.78 -1.07 15.05
C ASP A 31 17.96 -1.82 13.99
N THR A 32 17.57 -1.15 12.91
CA THR A 32 16.89 -1.79 11.77
C THR A 32 17.76 -2.88 11.16
N TYR A 33 19.07 -2.60 10.93
CA TYR A 33 20.01 -3.59 10.43
C TYR A 33 20.13 -4.77 11.38
N THR A 34 20.31 -4.51 12.66
CA THR A 34 20.44 -5.53 13.69
C THR A 34 19.21 -6.41 13.78
N THR A 35 18.02 -5.80 13.76
CA THR A 35 16.73 -6.54 13.80
C THR A 35 16.55 -7.41 12.57
N LEU A 36 16.75 -6.86 11.35
CA LEU A 36 16.64 -7.62 10.11
C LEU A 36 17.65 -8.76 10.04
N ASN A 37 18.89 -8.53 10.46
CA ASN A 37 19.93 -9.55 10.50
C ASN A 37 19.60 -10.69 11.49
N ASN A 38 19.02 -10.38 12.63
CA ASN A 38 18.57 -11.37 13.62
C ASN A 38 17.40 -12.22 13.10
N ILE A 39 16.56 -11.69 12.24
CA ILE A 39 15.52 -12.47 11.54
C ILE A 39 16.14 -13.41 10.50
N VAL A 40 17.06 -12.87 9.67
CA VAL A 40 17.68 -13.62 8.58
C VAL A 40 18.53 -14.78 9.10
N ASN A 41 19.32 -14.56 10.16
CA ASN A 41 20.19 -15.59 10.74
C ASN A 41 19.45 -16.54 11.71
N GLY A 42 18.14 -16.32 11.94
CA GLY A 42 17.32 -17.19 12.80
C GLY A 42 17.47 -16.96 14.30
N THR A 43 18.11 -15.86 14.74
CA THR A 43 18.17 -15.48 16.17
C THR A 43 16.78 -15.11 16.67
N PHE A 44 15.97 -14.46 15.81
CA PHE A 44 14.57 -14.20 16.09
C PHE A 44 13.70 -15.24 15.41
N GLY A 45 12.75 -15.80 16.17
CA GLY A 45 11.76 -16.73 15.64
C GLY A 45 10.84 -16.09 14.61
N THR A 46 10.41 -16.89 13.65
CA THR A 46 9.45 -16.46 12.62
C THR A 46 8.21 -17.36 12.66
N TYR A 47 7.07 -16.80 12.26
CA TYR A 47 5.82 -17.55 12.20
C TYR A 47 5.94 -18.84 11.39
N MET A 48 6.60 -18.77 10.23
CA MET A 48 6.72 -19.92 9.31
C MET A 48 7.57 -21.07 9.87
N LYS A 49 8.56 -20.76 10.71
CA LYS A 49 9.49 -21.78 11.27
C LYS A 49 9.08 -22.21 12.67
N ASP A 50 8.67 -21.25 13.50
CA ASP A 50 8.62 -21.42 14.94
C ASP A 50 7.20 -21.32 15.52
N GLY A 51 6.22 -20.95 14.68
CA GLY A 51 4.83 -20.73 15.07
C GLY A 51 4.57 -19.35 15.65
N ALA A 52 3.29 -18.99 15.82
CA ALA A 52 2.85 -17.66 16.25
C ALA A 52 3.41 -17.25 17.63
N ASP A 53 3.44 -18.17 18.57
CA ASP A 53 3.86 -17.91 19.96
C ASP A 53 5.34 -17.53 20.08
N LYS A 54 6.17 -18.01 19.14
CA LYS A 54 7.63 -17.77 19.13
C LYS A 54 8.06 -16.73 18.10
N ALA A 55 7.14 -16.29 17.24
CA ALA A 55 7.43 -15.29 16.24
C ALA A 55 7.77 -13.96 16.91
N VAL A 56 8.83 -13.32 16.41
CA VAL A 56 9.20 -11.98 16.90
C VAL A 56 8.10 -10.97 16.57
N LYS A 57 7.74 -10.15 17.55
CA LYS A 57 6.83 -9.03 17.39
C LYS A 57 7.61 -7.81 16.91
N LEU A 58 7.11 -7.17 15.86
CA LEU A 58 7.80 -6.05 15.21
C LEU A 58 6.88 -4.85 15.08
N ARG A 59 7.46 -3.67 15.27
CA ARG A 59 6.92 -2.41 14.74
C ARG A 59 7.73 -2.02 13.52
N VAL A 60 7.04 -1.71 12.43
CA VAL A 60 7.67 -1.29 11.17
C VAL A 60 7.06 0.01 10.72
N ASP A 61 7.90 1.03 10.63
CA ASP A 61 7.55 2.34 10.09
C ASP A 61 8.13 2.41 8.67
N SER A 62 7.30 2.28 7.65
CA SER A 62 7.69 2.25 6.23
C SER A 62 7.00 3.35 5.43
N ALA A 63 7.54 3.67 4.27
CA ALA A 63 6.91 4.57 3.32
C ALA A 63 6.12 3.78 2.27
N ILE A 64 5.10 4.42 1.70
CA ILE A 64 4.45 3.91 0.49
C ILE A 64 5.31 4.36 -0.69
N GLY A 65 5.73 3.42 -1.53
CA GLY A 65 6.51 3.67 -2.73
C GLY A 65 5.95 2.95 -3.94
N LEU A 66 6.60 3.14 -5.07
CA LEU A 66 6.28 2.47 -6.33
C LEU A 66 7.47 1.63 -6.78
N ASN A 67 7.17 0.41 -7.24
CA ASN A 67 8.10 -0.38 -8.01
C ASN A 67 7.75 -0.20 -9.48
N GLU A 68 8.56 0.55 -10.19
CA GLU A 68 8.33 0.91 -11.58
C GLU A 68 9.42 0.28 -12.46
N PHE A 69 9.00 -0.36 -13.52
CA PHE A 69 9.91 -0.93 -14.51
C PHE A 69 9.21 -1.04 -15.86
N PHE A 70 10.00 -0.94 -16.93
CA PHE A 70 9.51 -1.17 -18.27
C PHE A 70 9.51 -2.66 -18.58
N THR A 71 8.48 -3.13 -19.27
CA THR A 71 8.36 -4.49 -19.76
C THR A 71 7.87 -4.50 -21.20
N ASP A 72 8.36 -5.45 -21.99
CA ASP A 72 7.82 -5.67 -23.34
C ASP A 72 6.55 -6.51 -23.24
N ARG A 73 5.46 -5.97 -23.75
CA ARG A 73 4.19 -6.69 -23.90
C ARG A 73 3.74 -6.64 -25.34
N ASN A 74 3.86 -7.76 -26.05
CA ASN A 74 3.51 -7.87 -27.46
C ASN A 74 4.30 -6.91 -28.39
N GLY A 75 5.59 -6.70 -28.13
CA GLY A 75 6.44 -5.79 -28.90
C GLY A 75 6.21 -4.30 -28.60
N LYS A 76 5.54 -3.98 -27.51
CA LYS A 76 5.38 -2.62 -26.98
C LYS A 76 5.97 -2.52 -25.59
N GLU A 77 6.82 -1.55 -25.40
CA GLU A 77 7.32 -1.19 -24.08
C GLU A 77 6.21 -0.54 -23.26
N GLU A 78 5.90 -1.12 -22.11
CA GLU A 78 4.85 -0.66 -21.19
C GLU A 78 5.45 -0.43 -19.81
N LEU A 79 5.19 0.74 -19.22
CA LEU A 79 5.57 1.02 -17.84
C LEU A 79 4.63 0.28 -16.87
N VAL A 80 5.19 -0.62 -16.10
CA VAL A 80 4.50 -1.29 -15.00
C VAL A 80 4.81 -0.57 -13.71
N SER A 81 3.78 -0.16 -12.99
CA SER A 81 3.89 0.51 -11.68
C SER A 81 3.10 -0.27 -10.64
N ALA A 82 3.76 -0.71 -9.58
CA ALA A 82 3.16 -1.48 -8.50
C ALA A 82 3.43 -0.82 -7.15
N LYS A 83 2.38 -0.60 -6.38
CA LYS A 83 2.48 -0.08 -4.99
C LYS A 83 3.23 -1.08 -4.11
N ARG A 84 4.14 -0.59 -3.29
CA ARG A 84 4.85 -1.38 -2.28
C ARG A 84 5.15 -0.56 -1.03
N ASN A 85 5.37 -1.24 0.08
CA ASN A 85 5.95 -0.61 1.28
C ASN A 85 7.47 -0.68 1.18
N GLU A 86 8.13 0.44 1.38
CA GLU A 86 9.56 0.57 1.21
C GLU A 86 10.26 1.09 2.46
N GLY A 87 11.39 0.48 2.75
CA GLY A 87 12.36 0.97 3.72
C GLY A 87 11.80 1.25 5.10
N GLY A 88 12.37 2.27 5.72
CA GLY A 88 11.96 2.74 7.02
C GLY A 88 12.71 2.08 8.18
N PHE A 89 12.01 1.97 9.31
CA PHE A 89 12.60 1.47 10.55
C PHE A 89 11.88 0.20 11.00
N VAL A 90 12.65 -0.75 11.52
CA VAL A 90 12.14 -2.00 12.10
C VAL A 90 12.64 -2.11 13.53
N HIS A 91 11.70 -2.26 14.45
CA HIS A 91 12.01 -2.42 15.87
C HIS A 91 11.34 -3.67 16.42
N LYS A 92 12.08 -4.43 17.22
CA LYS A 92 11.48 -5.46 18.06
C LYS A 92 10.66 -4.79 19.15
N VAL A 93 9.45 -5.29 19.40
CA VAL A 93 8.56 -4.85 20.47
C VAL A 93 8.13 -6.03 21.35
N ASP A 94 7.77 -5.75 22.61
CA ASP A 94 7.34 -6.78 23.54
C ASP A 94 5.85 -7.15 23.36
N ALA A 95 5.04 -6.18 22.93
CA ALA A 95 3.62 -6.35 22.69
C ALA A 95 3.20 -5.71 21.36
N ILE A 96 2.14 -6.23 20.77
CA ILE A 96 1.43 -5.63 19.63
C ILE A 96 0.09 -5.11 20.13
N ASP A 97 -0.49 -4.18 19.40
CA ASP A 97 -1.80 -3.64 19.73
C ASP A 97 -2.86 -4.75 19.68
N GLU A 98 -3.82 -4.74 20.64
CA GLU A 98 -4.90 -5.72 20.67
C GLU A 98 -5.92 -5.48 19.55
N ASP A 99 -6.15 -4.22 19.16
CA ASP A 99 -7.00 -3.88 18.03
C ASP A 99 -6.25 -4.07 16.70
N GLU A 100 -6.57 -5.15 16.00
CA GLU A 100 -6.00 -5.43 14.67
C GLU A 100 -6.20 -4.29 13.66
N LYS A 101 -7.23 -3.44 13.87
CA LYS A 101 -7.53 -2.34 12.96
C LYS A 101 -6.48 -1.24 12.98
N VAL A 102 -5.67 -1.15 14.03
CA VAL A 102 -4.61 -0.15 14.15
C VAL A 102 -3.21 -0.70 13.86
N ARG A 103 -3.07 -2.02 13.64
CA ARG A 103 -1.78 -2.66 13.38
C ARG A 103 -1.21 -2.40 11.99
N ASN A 104 -2.05 -2.02 11.05
CA ASN A 104 -1.67 -1.87 9.63
C ASN A 104 -2.32 -0.63 9.04
N THR A 105 -1.82 0.52 9.44
CA THR A 105 -2.38 1.82 9.05
C THR A 105 -1.42 2.60 8.18
N PHE A 106 -1.95 3.45 7.31
CA PHE A 106 -1.22 4.48 6.61
C PHE A 106 -1.86 5.84 6.82
N LYS A 107 -1.07 6.89 6.72
CA LYS A 107 -1.53 8.28 6.69
C LYS A 107 -0.62 9.06 5.75
N VAL A 108 -1.22 9.72 4.76
CA VAL A 108 -0.47 10.45 3.72
C VAL A 108 -1.23 11.70 3.29
N ASP A 109 -0.50 12.69 2.86
CA ASP A 109 -1.05 13.83 2.14
C ASP A 109 -1.10 13.46 0.66
N MET A 110 -2.28 13.60 0.05
CA MET A 110 -2.58 13.14 -1.29
C MET A 110 -3.15 14.26 -2.14
N LEU A 111 -2.58 14.43 -3.31
CA LEU A 111 -3.16 15.23 -4.39
C LEU A 111 -4.14 14.34 -5.15
N ILE A 112 -5.43 14.62 -5.03
CA ILE A 112 -6.49 13.87 -5.70
C ILE A 112 -6.84 14.58 -7.01
N ASN A 113 -6.81 13.87 -8.13
CA ASN A 113 -7.12 14.43 -9.45
C ASN A 113 -8.18 13.65 -10.22
N CYS A 114 -8.63 12.52 -9.68
CA CYS A 114 -9.69 11.72 -10.29
C CYS A 114 -10.34 10.83 -9.21
N VAL A 115 -11.66 10.76 -9.27
CA VAL A 115 -12.47 9.87 -8.42
C VAL A 115 -13.39 9.07 -9.33
N THR A 116 -13.36 7.75 -9.23
CA THR A 116 -14.12 6.85 -10.10
C THR A 116 -14.84 5.80 -9.27
N ARG A 117 -16.16 5.73 -9.41
CA ARG A 117 -16.97 4.65 -8.81
C ARG A 117 -16.85 3.38 -9.66
N ILE A 118 -16.71 2.27 -9.00
CA ILE A 118 -16.70 0.92 -9.58
C ILE A 118 -17.81 0.14 -8.92
N ASP A 119 -18.78 -0.29 -9.72
CA ASP A 119 -19.91 -1.07 -9.25
C ASP A 119 -19.46 -2.44 -8.72
N ALA A 120 -20.29 -3.03 -7.87
CA ALA A 120 -20.06 -4.39 -7.40
C ALA A 120 -20.06 -5.38 -8.56
N ASP A 121 -19.17 -6.36 -8.51
CA ASP A 121 -19.11 -7.48 -9.45
C ASP A 121 -19.40 -8.77 -8.66
N GLU A 122 -20.65 -9.22 -8.70
CA GLU A 122 -21.11 -10.40 -7.96
C GLU A 122 -20.42 -11.69 -8.45
N GLU A 123 -20.14 -11.80 -9.76
CA GLU A 123 -19.45 -12.97 -10.32
C GLU A 123 -18.03 -13.11 -9.78
N LYS A 124 -17.38 -11.98 -9.49
CA LYS A 124 -16.02 -11.93 -8.94
C LYS A 124 -15.98 -11.74 -7.43
N ASN A 125 -17.17 -11.66 -6.78
CA ASN A 125 -17.27 -11.35 -5.36
C ASN A 125 -16.48 -10.07 -4.98
N LEU A 126 -16.62 -9.03 -5.80
CA LEU A 126 -15.99 -7.74 -5.58
C LEU A 126 -17.06 -6.73 -5.13
N PRO A 127 -16.89 -6.10 -3.96
CA PRO A 127 -17.81 -5.07 -3.49
C PRO A 127 -17.70 -3.78 -4.32
N GLU A 128 -18.76 -3.01 -4.32
CA GLU A 128 -18.74 -1.64 -4.81
C GLU A 128 -17.67 -0.82 -4.08
N LYS A 129 -16.99 0.06 -4.81
CA LYS A 129 -15.97 0.95 -4.27
C LYS A 129 -15.80 2.21 -5.09
N VAL A 130 -15.22 3.22 -4.47
CA VAL A 130 -14.66 4.38 -5.16
C VAL A 130 -13.14 4.25 -5.20
N VAL A 131 -12.56 4.43 -6.37
CA VAL A 131 -11.12 4.54 -6.58
C VAL A 131 -10.74 6.01 -6.61
N VAL A 132 -9.91 6.40 -5.65
CA VAL A 132 -9.38 7.76 -5.50
C VAL A 132 -7.98 7.76 -6.11
N LYS A 133 -7.82 8.45 -7.23
CA LYS A 133 -6.56 8.52 -7.99
C LYS A 133 -5.91 9.88 -7.81
N GLY A 134 -4.58 9.86 -7.82
CA GLY A 134 -3.81 11.08 -7.70
C GLY A 134 -2.33 10.80 -7.47
N ALA A 135 -1.70 11.59 -6.61
CA ALA A 135 -0.31 11.42 -6.26
C ALA A 135 -0.05 11.70 -4.78
N ILE A 136 0.97 11.04 -4.27
CA ILE A 136 1.61 11.36 -2.98
C ILE A 136 3.04 11.82 -3.23
N PHE A 137 3.69 12.37 -2.22
CA PHE A 137 5.08 12.79 -2.29
C PHE A 137 5.94 11.91 -1.38
N ASP A 138 7.09 11.46 -1.90
CA ASP A 138 8.10 10.82 -1.08
C ASP A 138 8.89 11.86 -0.24
N PHE A 139 9.82 11.38 0.60
CA PHE A 139 10.65 12.26 1.44
C PHE A 139 11.62 13.15 0.63
N ARG A 140 11.81 12.87 -0.67
CA ARG A 140 12.60 13.69 -1.61
C ARG A 140 11.74 14.64 -2.43
N LYS A 141 10.45 14.74 -2.06
CA LYS A 141 9.44 15.49 -2.81
C LYS A 141 9.25 14.98 -4.26
N SER A 142 9.58 13.72 -4.54
CA SER A 142 9.26 13.09 -5.82
C SER A 142 7.78 12.71 -5.84
N LEU A 143 7.13 12.96 -6.97
CA LEU A 143 5.71 12.69 -7.16
C LEU A 143 5.51 11.21 -7.49
N LEU A 144 4.71 10.53 -6.68
CA LEU A 144 4.35 9.13 -6.84
C LEU A 144 2.87 9.02 -7.21
N PRO A 145 2.53 8.74 -8.50
CA PRO A 145 1.14 8.46 -8.87
C PRO A 145 0.62 7.24 -8.13
N ILE A 146 -0.53 7.40 -7.50
CA ILE A 146 -1.08 6.34 -6.66
C ILE A 146 -2.61 6.35 -6.72
N GLU A 147 -3.18 5.21 -6.41
CA GLU A 147 -4.62 5.07 -6.21
C GLU A 147 -4.91 4.32 -4.91
N PHE A 148 -5.95 4.76 -4.23
CA PHE A 148 -6.49 4.13 -3.04
C PHE A 148 -7.97 3.80 -3.26
N SER A 149 -8.49 2.85 -2.48
CA SER A 149 -9.90 2.47 -2.53
C SER A 149 -10.66 3.00 -1.33
N ALA A 150 -11.91 3.43 -1.52
CA ALA A 150 -12.86 3.70 -0.46
C ALA A 150 -14.08 2.79 -0.63
N THR A 151 -14.42 2.00 0.39
CA THR A 151 -15.50 1.00 0.34
C THR A 151 -16.66 1.34 1.29
N ASN A 152 -16.44 2.26 2.23
CA ASN A 152 -17.50 2.74 3.12
C ASN A 152 -18.39 3.75 2.36
N PRO A 153 -19.73 3.63 2.41
CA PRO A 153 -20.64 4.55 1.70
C PRO A 153 -20.40 6.03 2.01
N ASN A 154 -20.12 6.39 3.27
CA ASN A 154 -19.84 7.78 3.63
C ASN A 154 -18.52 8.28 3.02
N ALA A 155 -17.49 7.41 2.98
CA ALA A 155 -16.22 7.76 2.34
C ALA A 155 -16.38 7.88 0.82
N MET A 156 -17.15 6.99 0.18
CA MET A 156 -17.43 7.06 -1.25
C MET A 156 -18.12 8.41 -1.59
N ASN A 157 -19.17 8.76 -0.87
CA ASN A 157 -19.89 10.01 -1.06
C ASN A 157 -19.00 11.25 -0.80
N TYR A 158 -18.13 11.18 0.22
CA TYR A 158 -17.19 12.26 0.51
C TYR A 158 -16.26 12.52 -0.67
N PHE A 159 -15.60 11.50 -1.20
CA PHE A 159 -14.65 11.66 -2.30
C PHE A 159 -15.32 12.09 -3.61
N GLU A 160 -16.49 11.57 -3.92
CA GLU A 160 -17.28 12.03 -5.08
C GLU A 160 -17.72 13.50 -4.93
N GLY A 161 -18.06 13.90 -3.70
CA GLY A 161 -18.45 15.28 -3.39
C GLY A 161 -17.30 16.30 -3.47
N LEU A 162 -16.03 15.86 -3.44
CA LEU A 162 -14.88 16.75 -3.60
C LEU A 162 -14.81 17.40 -5.00
N GLY A 163 -15.38 16.77 -6.02
CA GLY A 163 -15.33 17.27 -7.39
C GLY A 163 -13.93 17.37 -7.99
N ALA A 164 -12.96 16.59 -7.45
CA ALA A 164 -11.58 16.63 -7.85
C ALA A 164 -11.39 16.22 -9.31
N THR A 165 -10.67 17.01 -10.08
CA THR A 165 -10.34 16.78 -11.49
C THR A 165 -8.87 17.05 -11.77
N GLN A 166 -8.38 16.67 -12.95
CA GLN A 166 -7.02 16.99 -13.37
C GLN A 166 -6.73 18.50 -13.45
N LYS A 167 -7.77 19.32 -13.75
CA LYS A 167 -7.63 20.78 -13.84
C LYS A 167 -7.77 21.44 -12.47
N GLU A 168 -8.56 20.85 -11.61
CA GLU A 168 -8.85 21.34 -10.27
C GLU A 168 -8.60 20.21 -9.26
N PRO A 169 -7.33 19.88 -9.02
CA PRO A 169 -6.99 18.83 -8.08
C PRO A 169 -7.23 19.29 -6.63
N VAL A 170 -7.55 18.34 -5.77
CA VAL A 170 -7.77 18.56 -4.34
C VAL A 170 -6.62 17.98 -3.55
N PHE A 171 -5.99 18.78 -2.70
CA PHE A 171 -4.92 18.36 -1.81
C PHE A 171 -5.47 18.13 -0.40
N THR A 172 -5.34 16.92 0.15
CA THR A 172 -5.89 16.59 1.46
C THR A 172 -5.14 15.44 2.11
N CYS A 173 -5.23 15.37 3.44
CA CYS A 173 -4.72 14.24 4.20
C CYS A 173 -5.72 13.08 4.19
N VAL A 174 -5.26 11.89 3.85
CA VAL A 174 -6.04 10.65 3.92
C VAL A 174 -5.33 9.62 4.80
N TRP A 175 -6.11 8.78 5.47
CA TRP A 175 -5.58 7.67 6.24
C TRP A 175 -6.44 6.43 6.05
N GLY A 176 -5.85 5.29 6.31
CA GLY A 176 -6.54 4.05 6.10
C GLY A 176 -5.71 2.84 6.49
N ARG A 177 -6.05 1.71 5.90
CA ARG A 177 -5.44 0.41 6.19
C ARG A 177 -5.04 -0.29 4.91
N GLN A 178 -3.95 -1.04 4.99
CA GLN A 178 -3.58 -1.96 3.93
C GLN A 178 -4.27 -3.30 4.17
N VAL A 179 -5.07 -3.75 3.21
CA VAL A 179 -5.82 -4.99 3.28
C VAL A 179 -5.21 -6.00 2.31
N SER A 180 -4.95 -7.20 2.81
CA SER A 180 -4.54 -8.35 2.02
C SER A 180 -5.62 -9.41 2.17
N GLU A 181 -6.41 -9.61 1.13
CA GLU A 181 -7.56 -10.52 1.14
C GLU A 181 -7.29 -11.70 0.22
N VAL A 182 -7.50 -12.92 0.74
CA VAL A 182 -7.43 -14.14 -0.07
C VAL A 182 -8.80 -14.43 -0.65
N ILE A 183 -8.93 -14.23 -1.96
CA ILE A 183 -10.15 -14.55 -2.70
C ILE A 183 -10.03 -15.99 -3.19
N VAL A 184 -10.89 -16.86 -2.68
CA VAL A 184 -10.99 -18.25 -3.12
C VAL A 184 -12.10 -18.36 -4.17
N ARG A 185 -11.76 -18.86 -5.34
CA ARG A 185 -12.73 -19.14 -6.43
C ARG A 185 -12.73 -20.61 -6.73
N GLN A 186 -13.92 -21.16 -6.91
CA GLN A 186 -14.09 -22.50 -7.44
C GLN A 186 -14.33 -22.39 -8.95
N ILE A 187 -13.41 -22.94 -9.72
CA ILE A 187 -13.56 -23.08 -11.17
C ILE A 187 -14.07 -24.51 -11.41
N ARG A 188 -15.26 -24.58 -12.00
CA ARG A 188 -15.87 -25.85 -12.40
C ARG A 188 -15.63 -26.04 -13.88
N THR A 189 -14.99 -27.12 -14.25
CA THR A 189 -14.80 -27.53 -15.63
C THR A 189 -15.76 -28.71 -15.90
N GLU A 190 -16.74 -28.47 -16.77
CA GLU A 190 -17.68 -29.49 -17.15
C GLU A 190 -16.97 -30.63 -17.88
N SER A 191 -17.23 -31.86 -17.46
CA SER A 191 -16.70 -33.04 -18.10
C SER A 191 -17.71 -33.59 -19.11
N ALA A 192 -17.24 -33.97 -20.31
CA ALA A 192 -18.10 -34.63 -21.32
C ALA A 192 -18.55 -36.03 -20.85
N PHE A 193 -17.77 -36.69 -19.98
CA PHE A 193 -18.06 -38.01 -19.41
C PHE A 193 -17.53 -38.06 -17.97
N GLY A 194 -18.41 -38.29 -17.01
CA GLY A 194 -18.06 -38.43 -15.60
C GLY A 194 -18.37 -37.21 -14.72
N GLU A 195 -17.71 -37.10 -13.61
CA GLU A 195 -17.89 -35.98 -12.69
C GLU A 195 -17.14 -34.75 -13.16
N ASP A 196 -17.72 -33.56 -12.91
CA ASP A 196 -17.07 -32.27 -13.21
C ASP A 196 -15.85 -32.07 -12.33
N GLU A 197 -14.79 -31.52 -12.91
CA GLU A 197 -13.60 -31.15 -12.16
C GLU A 197 -13.82 -29.80 -11.46
N VAL A 198 -13.73 -29.79 -10.13
CA VAL A 198 -13.79 -28.56 -9.32
C VAL A 198 -12.39 -28.24 -8.81
N ARG A 199 -11.83 -27.11 -9.27
CA ARG A 199 -10.54 -26.61 -8.87
C ARG A 199 -10.68 -25.33 -8.07
N GLU A 200 -10.07 -25.29 -6.87
CA GLU A 200 -9.93 -24.04 -6.13
C GLU A 200 -8.74 -23.22 -6.64
N VAL A 201 -9.00 -21.96 -6.95
CA VAL A 201 -7.97 -20.98 -7.29
C VAL A 201 -7.98 -19.90 -6.20
N LYS A 202 -6.83 -19.73 -5.55
CA LYS A 202 -6.63 -18.70 -4.52
C LYS A 202 -5.88 -17.52 -5.11
N ASN A 203 -6.49 -16.35 -5.09
CA ASN A 203 -5.87 -15.08 -5.49
C ASN A 203 -5.74 -14.20 -4.26
N THR A 204 -4.59 -13.56 -4.07
CA THR A 204 -4.43 -12.56 -3.02
C THR A 204 -4.63 -11.17 -3.61
N ARG A 205 -5.64 -10.47 -3.14
CA ARG A 205 -5.87 -9.06 -3.44
C ARG A 205 -5.24 -8.22 -2.34
N ARG A 206 -4.37 -7.29 -2.71
CA ARG A 206 -3.82 -6.28 -1.80
C ARG A 206 -4.33 -4.92 -2.23
N ASP A 207 -4.86 -4.17 -1.27
CA ASP A 207 -5.38 -2.82 -1.52
C ASP A 207 -5.10 -1.90 -0.33
N PHE A 208 -4.97 -0.62 -0.61
CA PHE A 208 -4.92 0.44 0.40
C PHE A 208 -6.32 1.05 0.51
N VAL A 209 -7.00 0.75 1.59
CA VAL A 209 -8.39 1.17 1.81
C VAL A 209 -8.42 2.38 2.72
N ILE A 210 -8.94 3.49 2.20
CA ILE A 210 -9.14 4.72 2.97
C ILE A 210 -10.27 4.51 3.97
N THR A 211 -10.00 4.81 5.24
CA THR A 211 -10.97 4.76 6.33
C THR A 211 -11.31 6.14 6.89
N GLY A 212 -10.56 7.16 6.49
CA GLY A 212 -10.82 8.55 6.87
C GLY A 212 -10.00 9.55 6.06
N ALA A 213 -10.44 10.80 6.08
CA ALA A 213 -9.79 11.93 5.46
C ALA A 213 -9.93 13.18 6.34
N ALA A 214 -9.11 14.21 6.09
CA ALA A 214 -9.28 15.50 6.72
C ALA A 214 -10.67 16.07 6.38
N LYS A 215 -11.30 16.74 7.34
CA LYS A 215 -12.65 17.31 7.17
C LYS A 215 -12.68 18.33 6.04
N GLU A 216 -11.63 19.13 5.95
CA GLU A 216 -11.45 20.16 4.95
C GLU A 216 -10.14 19.90 4.20
N PRO A 217 -10.13 19.99 2.87
CA PRO A 217 -8.89 19.97 2.09
C PRO A 217 -7.95 21.11 2.47
N TYR A 218 -6.67 20.94 2.19
CA TYR A 218 -5.68 22.00 2.33
C TYR A 218 -5.97 23.15 1.36
N VAL A 219 -5.69 24.35 1.82
CA VAL A 219 -5.70 25.54 0.97
C VAL A 219 -4.39 25.60 0.20
N TRP A 220 -4.44 25.81 -1.11
CA TRP A 220 -3.25 25.94 -1.95
C TRP A 220 -2.38 27.11 -1.50
N ASP A 221 -1.06 26.89 -1.55
CA ASP A 221 -0.03 27.87 -1.13
C ASP A 221 -0.08 28.25 0.36
N ASP A 222 -0.80 27.49 1.19
CA ASP A 222 -0.70 27.59 2.65
C ASP A 222 0.65 27.02 3.14
N GLU A 223 1.22 27.54 4.21
CA GLU A 223 2.49 27.08 4.78
C GLU A 223 2.46 25.60 5.21
N SER A 224 1.29 25.07 5.51
CA SER A 224 1.08 23.67 5.90
C SER A 224 0.88 22.72 4.71
N SER A 225 0.80 23.23 3.48
CA SER A 225 0.53 22.43 2.29
C SER A 225 1.64 22.58 1.24
N ILE A 226 1.54 21.78 0.17
CA ILE A 226 2.41 21.94 -1.00
C ILE A 226 1.99 23.17 -1.81
N THR A 227 2.97 23.89 -2.32
CA THR A 227 2.73 25.01 -3.21
C THR A 227 2.51 24.55 -4.66
N VAL A 228 1.83 25.36 -5.47
CA VAL A 228 1.67 25.09 -6.91
C VAL A 228 3.04 25.01 -7.62
N ALA A 229 4.01 25.79 -7.18
CA ALA A 229 5.37 25.77 -7.72
C ALA A 229 6.07 24.41 -7.44
N GLU A 230 6.00 23.91 -6.20
CA GLU A 230 6.55 22.60 -5.82
C GLU A 230 5.88 21.44 -6.57
N LEU A 231 4.56 21.53 -6.79
CA LEU A 231 3.86 20.53 -7.59
C LEU A 231 4.37 20.50 -9.04
N ASN A 232 4.51 21.66 -9.67
CA ASN A 232 4.99 21.76 -11.05
C ASN A 232 6.44 21.25 -11.18
N GLU A 233 7.29 21.57 -10.21
CA GLU A 233 8.67 21.05 -10.16
C GLU A 233 8.69 19.51 -10.03
N ALA A 234 7.85 18.94 -9.16
CA ALA A 234 7.76 17.50 -8.97
C ALA A 234 7.24 16.77 -10.23
N ILE A 235 6.28 17.36 -10.95
CA ILE A 235 5.79 16.83 -12.23
C ILE A 235 6.91 16.82 -13.27
N GLN A 236 7.61 17.94 -13.46
CA GLN A 236 8.73 18.04 -14.42
C GLN A 236 9.85 17.05 -14.10
N LYS A 237 10.22 16.94 -12.82
CA LYS A 237 11.23 15.97 -12.38
C LYS A 237 10.81 14.54 -12.72
N ARG A 238 9.54 14.17 -12.48
CA ARG A 238 9.06 12.84 -12.82
C ARG A 238 9.09 12.56 -14.32
N GLU A 239 8.75 13.53 -15.16
CA GLU A 239 8.82 13.38 -16.61
C GLU A 239 10.24 13.11 -17.09
N VAL A 240 11.24 13.76 -16.47
CA VAL A 240 12.65 13.53 -16.75
C VAL A 240 13.12 12.16 -16.27
N ASP A 241 12.68 11.72 -15.09
CA ASP A 241 13.08 10.42 -14.51
C ASP A 241 12.50 9.22 -15.30
N LEU A 242 11.43 9.43 -16.08
CA LEU A 242 10.80 8.41 -16.93
C LEU A 242 11.23 8.44 -18.39
N ALA A 243 11.99 9.46 -18.82
CA ALA A 243 12.45 9.62 -20.21
C ALA A 243 13.77 8.87 -20.44
#